data_b82a9bee64e84c6b086bea7ca3ca1844
#
_entry.id   b82a9bee64e84c6b086bea7ca3ca1844
#
_cell.length_a   1.000
_cell.length_b   1.000
_cell.length_c   1.000
_cell.angle_alpha   90.00
_cell.angle_beta   90.00
_cell.angle_gamma   90.00
#
_symmetry.space_group_name_H-M   'P 1'
#
loop_
_entity.id
_entity.type
_entity.pdbx_description
1 polymer ?
#
loop_
_entity_poly.entity_id
_entity_poly.type
_entity_poly.pdbx_seq_one_letter_code
_entity_poly.pdbx_strand_id
1 'polypeptide(L)'
;KFGIVSMFSIIMLPIMFLFPTMMKMLSITKIFVVFSVIAVTGYITIFFGNTNLPVVVVGGVCVTLLNLPLGYLGTLIVKQLSTYNEYIKLPRMESSCSAITAFTGKIGQGIGAGLSGILLGISGFVSSTSDVMTVQSAGAILMIRCLYCVFPCICVMFIIILSILLGKLEKEIIDKKTLEEKR
;
A
#
# COMPACT_ATOMS: atom_id res chain seq x y z
N LYS A 1 16.43 7.91 15.98
CA LYS A 1 15.73 7.07 14.98
C LYS A 1 14.20 7.31 14.92
N PHE A 2 13.55 7.66 16.04
CA PHE A 2 12.11 8.00 16.05
C PHE A 2 11.77 9.28 15.28
N GLY A 3 12.65 10.28 15.27
CA GLY A 3 12.40 11.56 14.61
C GLY A 3 12.16 11.51 13.10
N ILE A 4 12.81 10.58 12.38
CA ILE A 4 12.65 10.46 10.92
C ILE A 4 11.27 9.90 10.56
N VAL A 5 10.80 8.90 11.30
CA VAL A 5 9.46 8.30 11.09
C VAL A 5 8.36 9.31 11.41
N SER A 6 8.55 10.12 12.47
CA SER A 6 7.60 11.18 12.82
C SER A 6 7.54 12.29 11.78
N MET A 7 8.64 12.63 11.12
CA MET A 7 8.67 13.62 10.03
C MET A 7 7.80 13.17 8.84
N PHE A 8 7.81 11.87 8.49
CA PHE A 8 6.94 11.35 7.43
C PHE A 8 5.46 11.52 7.75
N SER A 9 5.08 11.32 9.02
CA SER A 9 3.69 11.47 9.46
C SER A 9 3.21 12.92 9.37
N ILE A 10 4.07 13.89 9.70
CA ILE A 10 3.74 15.32 9.62
C ILE A 10 3.53 15.77 8.18
N ILE A 11 4.35 15.29 7.24
CA ILE A 11 4.22 15.60 5.80
C ILE A 11 2.92 15.01 5.23
N MET A 12 2.41 13.92 5.81
CA MET A 12 1.17 13.28 5.37
C MET A 12 -0.09 14.08 5.72
N LEU A 13 -0.08 14.88 6.78
CA LEU A 13 -1.26 15.62 7.24
C LEU A 13 -1.85 16.56 6.17
N PRO A 14 -1.09 17.47 5.54
CA PRO A 14 -1.64 18.36 4.51
C PRO A 14 -2.14 17.58 3.28
N ILE A 15 -1.47 16.49 2.90
CA ILE A 15 -1.85 15.67 1.76
C ILE A 15 -3.17 14.94 2.03
N MET A 16 -3.41 14.53 3.28
CA MET A 16 -4.66 13.91 3.71
C MET A 16 -5.87 14.85 3.52
N PHE A 17 -5.71 16.16 3.74
CA PHE A 17 -6.77 17.14 3.48
C PHE A 17 -7.02 17.38 1.99
N LEU A 18 -6.01 17.25 1.14
CA LEU A 18 -6.14 17.35 -0.33
C LEU A 18 -6.77 16.10 -0.96
N PHE A 19 -6.67 14.95 -0.30
CA PHE A 19 -7.10 13.66 -0.83
C PHE A 19 -8.60 13.61 -1.20
N PRO A 20 -9.54 14.10 -0.38
CA PRO A 20 -10.97 14.14 -0.75
C PRO A 20 -11.26 14.97 -2.00
N THR A 21 -10.48 16.02 -2.24
CA THR A 21 -10.60 16.85 -3.44
C THR A 21 -10.10 16.10 -4.68
N MET A 22 -9.01 15.35 -4.56
CA MET A 22 -8.52 14.50 -5.64
C MET A 22 -9.51 13.40 -6.01
N MET A 23 -10.22 12.83 -5.04
CA MET A 23 -11.25 11.82 -5.26
C MET A 23 -12.46 12.33 -6.05
N LYS A 24 -12.75 13.64 -6.02
CA LYS A 24 -13.82 14.24 -6.82
C LYS A 24 -13.43 14.42 -8.28
N MET A 25 -12.14 14.50 -8.58
CA MET A 25 -11.61 14.78 -9.93
C MET A 25 -11.15 13.52 -10.68
N LEU A 26 -10.78 12.46 -9.98
CA LEU A 26 -10.17 11.27 -10.56
C LEU A 26 -10.92 10.00 -10.15
N SER A 27 -11.03 9.04 -11.07
CA SER A 27 -11.55 7.70 -10.73
C SER A 27 -10.65 7.01 -9.71
N ILE A 28 -11.24 6.17 -8.88
CA ILE A 28 -10.56 5.38 -7.84
C ILE A 28 -9.35 4.65 -8.42
N THR A 29 -9.53 3.98 -9.55
CA THR A 29 -8.47 3.24 -10.25
C THR A 29 -7.30 4.13 -10.65
N LYS A 30 -7.56 5.33 -11.18
CA LYS A 30 -6.50 6.27 -11.58
C LYS A 30 -5.67 6.73 -10.38
N ILE A 31 -6.33 7.00 -9.26
CA ILE A 31 -5.66 7.39 -8.02
C ILE A 31 -4.72 6.27 -7.56
N PHE A 32 -5.20 5.03 -7.52
CA PHE A 32 -4.35 3.89 -7.15
C PHE A 32 -3.13 3.75 -8.05
N VAL A 33 -3.32 3.81 -9.36
CA VAL A 33 -2.21 3.67 -10.32
C VAL A 33 -1.18 4.80 -10.15
N VAL A 34 -1.62 6.05 -10.04
CA VAL A 34 -0.70 7.19 -9.88
C VAL A 34 0.12 7.06 -8.60
N PHE A 35 -0.52 6.80 -7.46
CA PHE A 35 0.18 6.67 -6.17
C PHE A 35 1.06 5.42 -6.12
N SER A 36 0.66 4.34 -6.80
CA SER A 36 1.49 3.14 -6.92
C SER A 36 2.75 3.39 -7.74
N VAL A 37 2.65 4.12 -8.85
CA VAL A 37 3.83 4.50 -9.65
C VAL A 37 4.78 5.39 -8.84
N ILE A 38 4.24 6.37 -8.08
CA ILE A 38 5.04 7.20 -7.18
C ILE A 38 5.74 6.34 -6.12
N ALA A 39 5.05 5.35 -5.55
CA ALA A 39 5.65 4.47 -4.56
C ALA A 39 6.77 3.59 -5.15
N VAL A 40 6.60 3.05 -6.37
CA VAL A 40 7.64 2.28 -7.06
C VAL A 40 8.89 3.14 -7.26
N THR A 41 8.74 4.38 -7.74
CA THR A 41 9.89 5.30 -7.85
C THR A 41 10.53 5.58 -6.50
N GLY A 42 9.75 5.70 -5.43
CA GLY A 42 10.22 5.83 -4.07
C GLY A 42 11.05 4.63 -3.60
N TYR A 43 10.60 3.40 -3.82
CA TYR A 43 11.36 2.19 -3.48
C TYR A 43 12.67 2.09 -4.25
N ILE A 44 12.68 2.40 -5.55
CA ILE A 44 13.90 2.45 -6.37
C ILE A 44 14.87 3.51 -5.82
N THR A 45 14.36 4.68 -5.49
CA THR A 45 15.17 5.78 -4.93
C THR A 45 15.82 5.38 -3.60
N ILE A 46 15.08 4.70 -2.70
CA ILE A 46 15.62 4.20 -1.42
C ILE A 46 16.68 3.13 -1.68
N PHE A 47 16.45 2.22 -2.61
CA PHE A 47 17.38 1.12 -2.91
C PHE A 47 18.74 1.65 -3.36
N PHE A 48 18.77 2.65 -4.26
CA PHE A 48 19.98 3.27 -4.75
C PHE A 48 20.53 4.39 -3.84
N GLY A 49 19.70 4.95 -2.97
CA GLY A 49 20.05 6.06 -2.09
C GLY A 49 21.15 5.75 -1.06
N ASN A 50 21.40 4.47 -0.80
CA ASN A 50 22.45 3.93 0.08
C ASN A 50 22.65 4.72 1.38
N THR A 51 23.69 5.54 1.47
CA THR A 51 24.08 6.36 2.63
C THR A 51 23.59 7.81 2.58
N ASN A 52 23.03 8.25 1.45
CA ASN A 52 22.55 9.62 1.30
C ASN A 52 21.20 9.82 1.99
N LEU A 53 21.23 10.32 3.22
CA LEU A 53 20.05 10.55 4.05
C LEU A 53 18.94 11.34 3.33
N PRO A 54 19.21 12.47 2.64
CA PRO A 54 18.17 13.22 1.92
C PRO A 54 17.44 12.39 0.86
N VAL A 55 18.16 11.54 0.12
CA VAL A 55 17.60 10.69 -0.93
C VAL A 55 16.67 9.63 -0.34
N VAL A 56 17.08 9.01 0.76
CA VAL A 56 16.27 8.04 1.49
C VAL A 56 15.01 8.69 2.08
N VAL A 57 15.10 9.92 2.57
CA VAL A 57 13.95 10.68 3.08
C VAL A 57 12.94 10.96 1.98
N VAL A 58 13.38 11.47 0.83
CA VAL A 58 12.49 11.74 -0.31
C VAL A 58 11.82 10.45 -0.81
N GLY A 59 12.58 9.36 -0.97
CA GLY A 59 12.03 8.06 -1.33
C GLY A 59 11.01 7.56 -0.31
N GLY A 60 11.26 7.72 0.99
CA GLY A 60 10.36 7.36 2.07
C GLY A 60 9.04 8.13 2.03
N VAL A 61 9.07 9.43 1.74
CA VAL A 61 7.86 10.24 1.52
C VAL A 61 7.04 9.68 0.34
N CYS A 62 7.68 9.40 -0.79
CA CYS A 62 7.01 8.82 -1.96
C CYS A 62 6.34 7.48 -1.65
N VAL A 63 6.99 6.61 -0.89
CA VAL A 63 6.44 5.31 -0.47
C VAL A 63 5.25 5.49 0.47
N THR A 64 5.36 6.38 1.45
CA THR A 64 4.27 6.58 2.43
C THR A 64 3.02 7.20 1.80
N LEU A 65 3.12 7.91 0.68
CA LEU A 65 1.98 8.45 -0.06
C LEU A 65 1.00 7.36 -0.52
N LEU A 66 1.46 6.15 -0.79
CA LEU A 66 0.60 5.02 -1.17
C LEU A 66 -0.34 4.56 -0.05
N ASN A 67 0.00 4.80 1.21
CA ASN A 67 -0.85 4.42 2.34
C ASN A 67 -2.17 5.21 2.37
N LEU A 68 -2.21 6.43 1.80
CA LEU A 68 -3.43 7.23 1.73
C LEU A 68 -4.52 6.55 0.88
N PRO A 69 -4.30 6.22 -0.41
CA PRO A 69 -5.31 5.51 -1.18
C PRO A 69 -5.64 4.13 -0.61
N LEU A 70 -4.67 3.39 -0.08
CA LEU A 70 -4.92 2.08 0.51
C LEU A 70 -5.88 2.16 1.70
N GLY A 71 -5.72 3.14 2.58
CA GLY A 71 -6.59 3.34 3.75
C GLY A 71 -8.00 3.80 3.38
N TYR A 72 -8.11 4.82 2.53
CA TYR A 72 -9.40 5.42 2.17
C TYR A 72 -10.20 4.60 1.16
N LEU A 73 -9.54 4.14 0.10
CA LEU A 73 -10.23 3.51 -1.02
C LEU A 73 -10.63 2.07 -0.71
N GLY A 74 -9.92 1.39 0.19
CA GLY A 74 -10.31 0.05 0.64
C GLY A 74 -11.72 0.03 1.22
N THR A 75 -12.05 0.98 2.08
CA THR A 75 -13.39 1.11 2.67
C THR A 75 -14.44 1.55 1.64
N LEU A 76 -14.07 2.40 0.69
CA LEU A 76 -14.96 2.84 -0.39
C LEU A 76 -15.30 1.72 -1.36
N ILE A 77 -14.34 0.88 -1.72
CA ILE A 77 -14.58 -0.29 -2.59
C ILE A 77 -15.55 -1.25 -1.94
N VAL A 78 -15.41 -1.54 -0.65
CA VAL A 78 -16.36 -2.37 0.11
C VAL A 78 -17.76 -1.77 0.06
N LYS A 79 -17.88 -0.45 0.24
CA LYS A 79 -19.17 0.25 0.18
C LYS A 79 -19.78 0.23 -1.23
N GLN A 80 -18.99 0.46 -2.27
CA GLN A 80 -19.45 0.37 -3.66
C GLN A 80 -19.92 -1.03 -4.03
N LEU A 81 -19.18 -2.06 -3.61
CA LEU A 81 -19.55 -3.46 -3.84
C LEU A 81 -20.88 -3.80 -3.16
N SER A 82 -21.08 -3.32 -1.94
CA SER A 82 -22.32 -3.50 -1.19
C SER A 82 -23.50 -2.81 -1.88
N THR A 83 -23.32 -1.59 -2.38
CA THR A 83 -24.34 -0.86 -3.14
C THR A 83 -24.67 -1.56 -4.46
N TYR A 84 -23.68 -2.12 -5.13
CA TYR A 84 -23.88 -2.92 -6.34
C TYR A 84 -24.69 -4.20 -6.06
N ASN A 85 -24.41 -4.89 -4.96
CA ASN A 85 -25.19 -6.06 -4.53
C ASN A 85 -26.66 -5.71 -4.31
N GLU A 86 -26.95 -4.59 -3.66
CA GLU A 86 -28.31 -4.09 -3.46
C GLU A 86 -29.02 -3.82 -4.79
N TYR A 87 -28.30 -3.25 -5.75
CA TYR A 87 -28.82 -2.96 -7.09
C TYR A 87 -29.22 -4.23 -7.84
N ILE A 88 -28.43 -5.32 -7.75
CA ILE A 88 -28.75 -6.62 -8.36
C ILE A 88 -29.70 -7.49 -7.48
N LYS A 89 -30.37 -6.88 -6.50
CA LYS A 89 -31.30 -7.53 -5.56
C LYS A 89 -30.65 -8.62 -4.68
N LEU A 90 -29.34 -8.56 -4.47
CA LEU A 90 -28.65 -9.37 -3.49
C LEU A 90 -28.59 -8.66 -2.14
N PRO A 91 -28.48 -9.40 -1.01
CA PRO A 91 -28.37 -8.78 0.29
C PRO A 91 -27.10 -7.92 0.42
N ARG A 92 -27.25 -6.82 1.14
CA ARG A 92 -26.15 -5.90 1.44
C ARG A 92 -25.17 -6.59 2.38
N MET A 93 -23.95 -6.86 1.92
CA MET A 93 -22.93 -7.65 2.66
C MET A 93 -21.74 -6.81 3.14
N GLU A 94 -21.97 -5.56 3.56
CA GLU A 94 -20.88 -4.66 4.01
C GLU A 94 -20.06 -5.26 5.16
N SER A 95 -20.73 -5.82 6.16
CA SER A 95 -20.08 -6.44 7.32
C SER A 95 -19.25 -7.67 6.94
N SER A 96 -19.77 -8.52 6.06
CA SER A 96 -19.07 -9.70 5.57
C SER A 96 -17.83 -9.32 4.75
N CYS A 97 -17.96 -8.36 3.84
CA CYS A 97 -16.81 -7.86 3.06
C CYS A 97 -15.76 -7.23 3.97
N SER A 98 -16.17 -6.44 4.95
CA SER A 98 -15.24 -5.82 5.92
C SER A 98 -14.56 -6.88 6.79
N ALA A 99 -15.27 -7.92 7.22
CA ALA A 99 -14.71 -9.03 8.00
C ALA A 99 -13.65 -9.81 7.18
N ILE A 100 -13.96 -10.13 5.91
CA ILE A 100 -13.01 -10.79 5.00
C ILE A 100 -11.76 -9.94 4.80
N THR A 101 -11.93 -8.64 4.58
CA THR A 101 -10.80 -7.70 4.40
C THR A 101 -9.93 -7.65 5.66
N ALA A 102 -10.53 -7.54 6.85
CA ALA A 102 -9.81 -7.53 8.12
C ALA A 102 -9.09 -8.87 8.37
N PHE A 103 -9.76 -10.00 8.12
CA PHE A 103 -9.19 -11.33 8.27
C PHE A 103 -7.99 -11.55 7.34
N THR A 104 -8.15 -11.24 6.06
CA THR A 104 -7.07 -11.33 5.06
C THR A 104 -5.89 -10.42 5.43
N GLY A 105 -6.16 -9.21 5.92
CA GLY A 105 -5.14 -8.30 6.43
C GLY A 105 -4.34 -8.89 7.60
N LYS A 106 -5.00 -9.54 8.55
CA LYS A 106 -4.31 -10.21 9.68
C LYS A 106 -3.47 -11.40 9.24
N ILE A 107 -3.98 -12.21 8.32
CA ILE A 107 -3.19 -13.31 7.73
C ILE A 107 -1.97 -12.74 7.01
N GLY A 108 -2.14 -11.70 6.18
CA GLY A 108 -1.04 -11.07 5.47
C GLY A 108 0.03 -10.50 6.41
N GLN A 109 -0.38 -9.86 7.51
CA GLN A 109 0.55 -9.38 8.55
C GLN A 109 1.32 -10.54 9.21
N GLY A 110 0.65 -11.64 9.54
CA GLY A 110 1.30 -12.81 10.15
C GLY A 110 2.30 -13.46 9.20
N ILE A 111 1.90 -13.70 7.96
CA ILE A 111 2.80 -14.28 6.94
C ILE A 111 3.98 -13.34 6.67
N GLY A 112 3.73 -12.04 6.52
CA GLY A 112 4.78 -11.04 6.28
C GLY A 112 5.79 -10.97 7.42
N ALA A 113 5.33 -10.95 8.66
CA ALA A 113 6.20 -10.97 9.84
C ALA A 113 7.02 -12.27 9.92
N GLY A 114 6.38 -13.43 9.71
CA GLY A 114 7.04 -14.73 9.72
C GLY A 114 8.12 -14.85 8.64
N LEU A 115 7.80 -14.52 7.40
CA LEU A 115 8.75 -14.52 6.28
C LEU A 115 9.92 -13.58 6.55
N SER A 116 9.65 -12.36 7.05
CA SER A 116 10.68 -11.38 7.37
C SER A 116 11.63 -11.92 8.45
N GLY A 117 11.09 -12.56 9.50
CA GLY A 117 11.89 -13.16 10.56
C GLY A 117 12.78 -14.29 10.06
N ILE A 118 12.24 -15.21 9.24
CA ILE A 118 12.98 -16.34 8.65
C ILE A 118 14.10 -15.81 7.74
N LEU A 119 13.81 -14.88 6.84
CA LEU A 119 14.79 -14.34 5.90
C LEU A 119 15.91 -13.57 6.62
N LEU A 120 15.59 -12.81 7.66
CA LEU A 120 16.59 -12.16 8.51
C LEU A 120 17.43 -13.18 9.28
N GLY A 121 16.83 -14.24 9.81
CA GLY A 121 17.54 -15.31 10.50
C GLY A 121 18.56 -16.02 9.60
N ILE A 122 18.17 -16.37 8.37
CA ILE A 122 19.05 -17.01 7.37
C ILE A 122 20.19 -16.07 6.93
N SER A 123 19.94 -14.76 6.90
CA SER A 123 20.94 -13.77 6.50
C SER A 123 22.04 -13.50 7.54
N GLY A 124 21.96 -14.15 8.70
CA GLY A 124 22.90 -13.93 9.79
C GLY A 124 22.70 -12.59 10.51
N PHE A 125 21.46 -12.10 10.55
CA PHE A 125 21.12 -10.91 11.33
C PHE A 125 21.28 -11.18 12.82
N VAL A 126 22.09 -10.37 13.50
CA VAL A 126 22.28 -10.43 14.95
C VAL A 126 21.48 -9.33 15.60
N SER A 127 20.49 -9.69 16.45
CA SER A 127 19.74 -8.72 17.24
C SER A 127 20.68 -8.08 18.25
N SER A 128 20.85 -6.75 18.23
CA SER A 128 21.63 -6.05 19.26
C SER A 128 20.84 -6.03 20.56
N THR A 129 21.32 -6.74 21.54
CA THR A 129 20.95 -6.55 22.93
C THR A 129 21.62 -5.29 23.44
N SER A 130 20.95 -4.53 24.28
CA SER A 130 21.07 -3.11 24.63
C SER A 130 22.45 -2.45 24.85
N ASP A 131 23.56 -3.18 24.87
CA ASP A 131 24.86 -2.60 25.25
C ASP A 131 26.02 -2.83 24.24
N VAL A 132 25.78 -3.56 23.14
CA VAL A 132 26.85 -3.82 22.15
C VAL A 132 26.34 -3.43 20.76
N MET A 133 26.95 -2.41 20.17
CA MET A 133 26.77 -2.10 18.75
C MET A 133 27.38 -3.26 17.91
N THR A 134 26.57 -4.25 17.60
CA THR A 134 26.99 -5.33 16.71
C THR A 134 27.04 -4.83 15.27
N VAL A 135 28.20 -4.94 14.64
CA VAL A 135 28.36 -4.68 13.23
C VAL A 135 27.65 -5.80 12.47
N GLN A 136 26.61 -5.44 11.71
CA GLN A 136 25.84 -6.40 10.92
C GLN A 136 26.67 -6.92 9.74
N SER A 137 26.47 -8.18 9.37
CA SER A 137 27.09 -8.75 8.18
C SER A 137 26.59 -8.06 6.91
N ALA A 138 27.42 -8.02 5.87
CA ALA A 138 27.04 -7.47 4.57
C ALA A 138 25.78 -8.17 4.00
N GLY A 139 25.63 -9.47 4.25
CA GLY A 139 24.45 -10.26 3.87
C GLY A 139 23.18 -9.81 4.59
N ALA A 140 23.26 -9.53 5.89
CA ALA A 140 22.13 -9.04 6.68
C ALA A 140 21.70 -7.65 6.21
N ILE A 141 22.63 -6.75 5.89
CA ILE A 141 22.33 -5.41 5.37
C ILE A 141 21.62 -5.49 4.02
N LEU A 142 22.11 -6.36 3.13
CA LEU A 142 21.52 -6.58 1.83
C LEU A 142 20.11 -7.17 1.95
N MET A 143 19.91 -8.15 2.85
CA MET A 143 18.60 -8.74 3.09
C MET A 143 17.59 -7.71 3.64
N ILE A 144 18.01 -6.85 4.56
CA ILE A 144 17.17 -5.75 5.07
C ILE A 144 16.75 -4.83 3.93
N ARG A 145 17.66 -4.47 3.01
CA ARG A 145 17.32 -3.64 1.85
C ARG A 145 16.35 -4.34 0.91
N CYS A 146 16.56 -5.63 0.65
CA CYS A 146 15.64 -6.42 -0.18
C CYS A 146 14.24 -6.49 0.46
N LEU A 147 14.15 -6.78 1.75
CA LEU A 147 12.89 -6.83 2.49
C LEU A 147 12.16 -5.49 2.50
N TYR A 148 12.89 -4.38 2.60
CA TYR A 148 12.30 -3.05 2.66
C TYR A 148 11.96 -2.44 1.30
N CYS A 149 12.69 -2.78 0.23
CA CYS A 149 12.52 -2.17 -1.09
C CYS A 149 11.98 -3.15 -2.13
N VAL A 150 12.59 -4.32 -2.28
CA VAL A 150 12.29 -5.25 -3.38
C VAL A 150 10.95 -5.94 -3.16
N PHE A 151 10.72 -6.52 -1.98
CA PHE A 151 9.47 -7.21 -1.68
C PHE A 151 8.24 -6.30 -1.77
N PRO A 152 8.22 -5.11 -1.11
CA PRO A 152 7.10 -4.19 -1.27
C PRO A 152 6.94 -3.68 -2.70
N CYS A 153 8.02 -3.47 -3.44
CA CYS A 153 7.95 -3.07 -4.84
C CYS A 153 7.21 -4.12 -5.69
N ILE A 154 7.50 -5.40 -5.51
CA ILE A 154 6.79 -6.49 -6.17
C ILE A 154 5.31 -6.47 -5.79
N CYS A 155 4.97 -6.30 -4.50
CA CYS A 155 3.57 -6.20 -4.06
C CYS A 155 2.86 -5.00 -4.70
N VAL A 156 3.52 -3.85 -4.82
CA VAL A 156 2.93 -2.67 -5.48
C VAL A 156 2.71 -2.91 -6.97
N MET A 157 3.59 -3.64 -7.66
CA MET A 157 3.37 -4.05 -9.04
C MET A 157 2.10 -4.91 -9.19
N PHE A 158 1.85 -5.84 -8.27
CA PHE A 158 0.58 -6.59 -8.22
C PHE A 158 -0.62 -5.67 -7.98
N ILE A 159 -0.51 -4.68 -7.09
CA ILE A 159 -1.57 -3.70 -6.85
C ILE A 159 -1.89 -2.92 -8.13
N ILE A 160 -0.89 -2.53 -8.93
CA ILE A 160 -1.10 -1.84 -10.21
C ILE A 160 -1.90 -2.74 -11.17
N ILE A 161 -1.51 -4.00 -11.32
CA ILE A 161 -2.19 -4.95 -12.20
C ILE A 161 -3.65 -5.13 -11.77
N LEU A 162 -3.88 -5.37 -10.48
CA LEU A 162 -5.23 -5.54 -9.93
C LEU A 162 -6.06 -4.26 -10.09
N SER A 163 -5.48 -3.08 -9.92
CA SER A 163 -6.15 -1.80 -10.10
C SER A 163 -6.60 -1.58 -11.55
N ILE A 164 -5.77 -1.97 -12.52
CA ILE A 164 -6.13 -1.89 -13.94
C ILE A 164 -7.29 -2.84 -14.26
N LEU A 165 -7.28 -4.05 -13.70
CA LEU A 165 -8.37 -5.01 -13.85
C LEU A 165 -9.67 -4.49 -13.20
N LEU A 166 -9.58 -3.92 -12.01
CA LEU A 166 -10.72 -3.31 -11.32
C LEU A 166 -11.31 -2.15 -12.12
N GLY A 167 -10.49 -1.33 -12.78
CA GLY A 167 -10.96 -0.23 -13.61
C GLY A 167 -11.74 -0.67 -14.86
N LYS A 168 -11.50 -1.87 -15.36
CA LYS A 168 -12.33 -2.46 -16.45
C LYS A 168 -13.71 -2.82 -15.91
N LEU A 169 -13.78 -3.45 -14.73
CA LEU A 169 -15.04 -3.78 -14.07
C LEU A 169 -15.85 -2.53 -13.69
N GLU A 170 -15.20 -1.50 -13.19
CA GLU A 170 -15.84 -0.22 -12.84
C GLU A 170 -16.52 0.40 -14.07
N LYS A 171 -15.88 0.38 -15.23
CA LYS A 171 -16.47 0.86 -16.48
C LYS A 171 -17.68 0.03 -16.91
N GLU A 172 -17.61 -1.29 -16.86
CA GLU A 172 -18.75 -2.14 -17.21
C GLU A 172 -19.97 -1.90 -16.30
N ILE A 173 -19.73 -1.64 -15.01
CA ILE A 173 -20.81 -1.35 -14.05
C ILE A 173 -21.45 0.00 -14.39
N ILE A 174 -20.64 1.01 -14.68
CA ILE A 174 -21.14 2.35 -15.02
C ILE A 174 -21.92 2.31 -16.34
N ASP A 175 -21.42 1.62 -17.35
CA ASP A 175 -22.09 1.50 -18.66
C ASP A 175 -23.44 0.78 -18.54
N LYS A 176 -23.51 -0.30 -17.75
CA LYS A 176 -24.78 -1.01 -17.48
C LYS A 176 -25.79 -0.11 -16.78
N LYS A 177 -25.34 0.62 -15.75
CA LYS A 177 -26.20 1.54 -15.00
C LYS A 177 -26.77 2.64 -15.91
N THR A 178 -25.94 3.21 -16.78
CA THR A 178 -26.36 4.27 -17.74
C THR A 178 -27.36 3.75 -18.79
N LEU A 179 -27.24 2.48 -19.18
CA LEU A 179 -28.17 1.85 -20.12
C LEU A 179 -29.54 1.58 -19.50
N GLU A 180 -29.59 1.29 -18.19
CA GLU A 180 -30.84 1.04 -17.50
C GLU A 180 -31.57 2.33 -17.09
N GLU A 181 -30.87 3.39 -16.75
CA GLU A 181 -31.47 4.74 -16.52
C GLU A 181 -32.11 5.33 -17.79
N LYS A 182 -31.73 4.85 -18.97
CA LYS A 182 -32.30 5.27 -20.27
C LYS A 182 -33.49 4.40 -20.74
N ARG A 183 -33.82 3.35 -19.98
CA ARG A 183 -34.98 2.47 -20.24
C ARG A 183 -36.16 2.80 -19.35
#